data_bc4a390df19630c5061960195725f70a
#
_entry.id   bc4a390df19630c5061960195725f70a
#
_cell.length_a   1.000
_cell.length_b   1.000
_cell.length_c   1.000
_cell.angle_alpha   90.00
_cell.angle_beta   90.00
_cell.angle_gamma   90.00
#
_symmetry.space_group_name_H-M   'P 1'
#
loop_
_entity.id
_entity.type
_entity.pdbx_description
1 polymer ?
#
loop_
_entity_poly.entity_id
_entity_poly.type
_entity_poly.pdbx_seq_one_letter_code
_entity_poly.pdbx_strand_id
1 'polypeptide(L)'
;PQEIQMPYGDGETLSFTVKPLLSMDESIRFIEDVVRECIMADDMLIIPLARDFIVKRNLMTYYANFTMPESQSKTYDFVMAATGIIAVILDNIDFEQFNMIRQSIDERIAFEERKMIAEQQSNVRQITENVSEFVSKMSGLFDGVDAEQMGNFVTSMGKMAQNTEISAQSLAGAFLESRNTKE
;
A
#
# COMPACT_ATOMS: atom_id res chain seq x y z
N PRO A 1 -25.04 14.34 -17.65
CA PRO A 1 -24.71 15.15 -16.47
C PRO A 1 -25.90 16.01 -16.09
N GLN A 2 -26.15 16.12 -14.81
CA GLN A 2 -27.20 16.96 -14.22
C GLN A 2 -26.53 18.15 -13.53
N GLU A 3 -26.99 19.38 -13.81
CA GLU A 3 -26.51 20.57 -13.12
C GLU A 3 -27.20 20.68 -11.75
N ILE A 4 -26.39 20.86 -10.73
CA ILE A 4 -26.81 21.01 -9.34
C ILE A 4 -26.42 22.40 -8.87
N GLN A 5 -27.35 23.06 -8.17
CA GLN A 5 -27.12 24.34 -7.50
C GLN A 5 -27.42 24.17 -6.01
N MET A 6 -26.50 24.56 -5.15
CA MET A 6 -26.69 24.49 -3.71
C MET A 6 -26.18 25.77 -3.02
N PRO A 7 -26.81 26.19 -1.92
CA PRO A 7 -26.28 27.28 -1.09
C PRO A 7 -24.89 26.91 -0.57
N TYR A 8 -23.96 27.87 -0.63
CA TYR A 8 -22.60 27.70 -0.13
C TYR A 8 -22.13 28.97 0.56
N GLY A 9 -21.71 28.87 1.83
CA GLY A 9 -21.22 30.00 2.61
C GLY A 9 -22.27 31.12 2.79
N ASP A 10 -21.81 32.37 2.86
CA ASP A 10 -22.62 33.57 3.21
C ASP A 10 -23.50 34.06 2.05
N GLY A 11 -24.33 33.18 1.49
CA GLY A 11 -25.31 33.55 0.47
C GLY A 11 -24.82 33.35 -0.97
N GLU A 12 -23.67 32.73 -1.15
CA GLU A 12 -23.18 32.27 -2.46
C GLU A 12 -23.90 31.00 -2.90
N THR A 13 -23.99 30.79 -4.21
CA THR A 13 -24.53 29.54 -4.80
C THR A 13 -23.40 28.82 -5.50
N LEU A 14 -23.14 27.59 -5.08
CA LEU A 14 -22.21 26.68 -5.75
C LEU A 14 -22.96 25.93 -6.86
N SER A 15 -22.46 26.01 -8.09
CA SER A 15 -22.99 25.26 -9.24
C SER A 15 -21.97 24.24 -9.70
N PHE A 16 -22.38 22.97 -9.87
CA PHE A 16 -21.55 21.90 -10.41
C PHE A 16 -22.41 20.88 -11.13
N THR A 17 -21.78 20.03 -11.95
CA THR A 17 -22.48 18.98 -12.68
C THR A 17 -22.21 17.62 -12.07
N VAL A 18 -23.24 16.78 -11.98
CA VAL A 18 -23.13 15.40 -11.53
C VAL A 18 -23.47 14.46 -12.67
N LYS A 19 -22.65 13.43 -12.86
CA LYS A 19 -22.93 12.28 -13.73
C LYS A 19 -23.68 11.24 -12.90
N PRO A 20 -24.90 10.86 -13.25
CA PRO A 20 -25.60 9.81 -12.50
C PRO A 20 -24.93 8.44 -12.57
N LEU A 21 -24.26 8.15 -13.69
CA LEU A 21 -23.56 6.90 -13.96
C LEU A 21 -22.18 7.19 -14.56
N LEU A 22 -21.20 6.44 -14.16
CA LEU A 22 -19.89 6.37 -14.79
C LEU A 22 -19.92 5.34 -15.93
N SER A 23 -19.15 5.58 -16.98
CA SER A 23 -18.86 4.55 -17.97
C SER A 23 -18.04 3.42 -17.33
N MET A 24 -17.96 2.28 -18.02
CA MET A 24 -17.14 1.14 -17.58
C MET A 24 -15.67 1.56 -17.37
N ASP A 25 -15.12 2.31 -18.33
CA ASP A 25 -13.72 2.78 -18.25
C ASP A 25 -13.50 3.75 -17.08
N GLU A 26 -14.45 4.64 -16.83
CA GLU A 26 -14.36 5.56 -15.68
C GLU A 26 -14.47 4.81 -14.35
N SER A 27 -15.34 3.79 -14.27
CA SER A 27 -15.47 2.94 -13.08
C SER A 27 -14.19 2.17 -12.80
N ILE A 28 -13.57 1.60 -13.84
CA ILE A 28 -12.29 0.88 -13.71
C ILE A 28 -11.20 1.83 -13.23
N ARG A 29 -11.07 3.01 -13.86
CA ARG A 29 -10.07 4.02 -13.44
C ARG A 29 -10.29 4.49 -12.01
N PHE A 30 -11.53 4.70 -11.61
CA PHE A 30 -11.85 5.05 -10.23
C PHE A 30 -11.31 4.00 -9.25
N ILE A 31 -11.58 2.72 -9.52
CA ILE A 31 -11.10 1.60 -8.69
C ILE A 31 -9.57 1.57 -8.65
N GLU A 32 -8.93 1.64 -9.82
CA GLU A 32 -7.47 1.59 -9.94
C GLU A 32 -6.78 2.76 -9.23
N ASP A 33 -7.31 3.98 -9.36
CA ASP A 33 -6.75 5.16 -8.70
C ASP A 33 -6.85 5.05 -7.19
N VAL A 34 -8.01 4.61 -6.66
CA VAL A 34 -8.17 4.43 -5.21
C VAL A 34 -7.24 3.32 -4.70
N VAL A 35 -7.21 2.17 -5.37
CA VAL A 35 -6.36 1.04 -4.96
C VAL A 35 -4.89 1.41 -4.99
N ARG A 36 -4.43 2.04 -6.07
CA ARG A 36 -3.03 2.48 -6.22
C ARG A 36 -2.59 3.44 -5.11
N GLU A 37 -3.46 4.35 -4.70
CA GLU A 37 -3.13 5.32 -3.65
C GLU A 37 -3.24 4.75 -2.23
N CYS A 38 -4.13 3.77 -2.03
CA CYS A 38 -4.24 3.06 -0.74
C CYS A 38 -3.06 2.13 -0.49
N ILE A 39 -2.45 1.59 -1.56
CA ILE A 39 -1.31 0.68 -1.51
C ILE A 39 -0.05 1.46 -1.88
N MET A 40 0.33 2.43 -1.09
CA MET A 40 1.62 3.09 -1.26
C MET A 40 2.76 2.10 -0.98
N ALA A 41 3.61 1.93 -1.98
CA ALA A 41 4.55 0.83 -2.12
C ALA A 41 5.64 0.75 -1.03
N ASP A 42 5.93 1.82 -0.32
CA ASP A 42 7.10 1.84 0.56
C ASP A 42 6.84 1.36 2.00
N ASP A 43 5.61 1.46 2.51
CA ASP A 43 5.33 1.13 3.91
C ASP A 43 4.31 0.01 4.15
N MET A 44 3.65 -0.51 3.12
CA MET A 44 2.59 -1.53 3.21
C MET A 44 1.49 -1.21 4.25
N LEU A 45 1.28 0.07 4.54
CA LEU A 45 0.36 0.52 5.56
C LEU A 45 -0.92 1.05 4.92
N ILE A 46 -1.99 0.27 4.99
CA ILE A 46 -3.32 0.74 4.62
C ILE A 46 -3.88 1.48 5.83
N ILE A 47 -3.96 2.81 5.69
CA ILE A 47 -4.58 3.65 6.72
C ILE A 47 -6.06 3.81 6.37
N PRO A 48 -7.01 3.27 7.18
CA PRO A 48 -8.44 3.35 6.88
C PRO A 48 -8.94 4.78 6.64
N LEU A 49 -8.38 5.74 7.36
CA LEU A 49 -8.70 7.17 7.18
C LEU A 49 -8.26 7.70 5.81
N ALA A 50 -7.09 7.27 5.32
CA ALA A 50 -6.62 7.65 3.99
C ALA A 50 -7.54 7.09 2.90
N ARG A 51 -8.01 5.85 3.06
CA ARG A 51 -8.97 5.23 2.13
C ARG A 51 -10.27 6.03 2.01
N ASP A 52 -10.88 6.41 3.14
CA ASP A 52 -12.12 7.20 3.13
C ASP A 52 -11.92 8.54 2.42
N PHE A 53 -10.83 9.22 2.70
CA PHE A 53 -10.45 10.45 2.00
C PHE A 53 -10.27 10.24 0.50
N ILE A 54 -9.52 9.21 0.10
CA ILE A 54 -9.24 8.92 -1.32
C ILE A 54 -10.52 8.61 -2.08
N VAL A 55 -11.42 7.80 -1.49
CA VAL A 55 -12.74 7.50 -2.08
C VAL A 55 -13.58 8.76 -2.24
N LYS A 56 -13.67 9.61 -1.23
CA LYS A 56 -14.42 10.88 -1.30
C LYS A 56 -13.87 11.83 -2.34
N ARG A 57 -12.55 11.96 -2.42
CA ARG A 57 -11.88 12.78 -3.43
C ARG A 57 -12.19 12.27 -4.84
N ASN A 58 -12.07 10.96 -5.08
CA ASN A 58 -12.37 10.37 -6.37
C ASN A 58 -13.86 10.45 -6.73
N LEU A 59 -14.77 10.34 -5.74
CA LEU A 59 -16.20 10.59 -5.93
C LEU A 59 -16.43 12.00 -6.50
N MET A 60 -15.84 13.02 -5.91
CA MET A 60 -15.96 14.41 -6.37
C MET A 60 -15.34 14.63 -7.75
N THR A 61 -14.24 13.94 -8.07
CA THR A 61 -13.54 14.06 -9.34
C THR A 61 -14.25 13.34 -10.48
N TYR A 62 -14.70 12.11 -10.25
CA TYR A 62 -15.28 11.25 -11.33
C TYR A 62 -16.76 11.50 -11.55
N TYR A 63 -17.56 11.67 -10.49
CA TYR A 63 -18.99 11.89 -10.58
C TYR A 63 -19.38 13.36 -10.74
N ALA A 64 -18.52 14.26 -10.25
CA ALA A 64 -18.76 15.70 -10.36
C ALA A 64 -17.54 16.41 -10.98
N ASN A 65 -17.72 17.63 -11.46
CA ASN A 65 -16.69 18.36 -12.18
C ASN A 65 -15.75 19.18 -11.23
N PHE A 66 -15.43 18.62 -10.07
CA PHE A 66 -14.53 19.30 -9.14
C PHE A 66 -13.07 19.14 -9.54
N THR A 67 -12.36 20.27 -9.54
CA THR A 67 -10.90 20.29 -9.66
C THR A 67 -10.31 20.38 -8.26
N MET A 68 -9.39 19.48 -7.94
CA MET A 68 -8.74 19.45 -6.64
C MET A 68 -7.63 20.50 -6.56
N PRO A 69 -7.39 21.09 -5.38
CA PRO A 69 -6.24 21.93 -5.15
C PRO A 69 -4.91 21.22 -5.44
N GLU A 70 -3.88 21.96 -5.85
CA GLU A 70 -2.55 21.37 -6.15
C GLU A 70 -1.84 20.84 -4.89
N SER A 71 -2.11 21.44 -3.72
CA SER A 71 -1.49 21.00 -2.46
C SER A 71 -2.29 19.86 -1.84
N GLN A 72 -1.63 18.78 -1.49
CA GLN A 72 -2.23 17.61 -0.84
C GLN A 72 -2.94 17.95 0.48
N SER A 73 -2.34 18.81 1.31
CA SER A 73 -2.96 19.29 2.56
C SER A 73 -4.25 20.06 2.29
N LYS A 74 -4.23 20.99 1.33
CA LYS A 74 -5.43 21.75 0.97
C LYS A 74 -6.52 20.88 0.37
N THR A 75 -6.15 19.86 -0.40
CA THR A 75 -7.09 18.87 -0.94
C THR A 75 -7.75 18.09 0.18
N TYR A 76 -6.98 17.65 1.18
CA TYR A 76 -7.51 16.97 2.35
C TYR A 76 -8.53 17.84 3.10
N ASP A 77 -8.14 19.06 3.44
CA ASP A 77 -9.02 20.00 4.16
C ASP A 77 -10.31 20.28 3.37
N PHE A 78 -10.19 20.49 2.05
CA PHE A 78 -11.32 20.73 1.17
C PHE A 78 -12.28 19.54 1.13
N VAL A 79 -11.79 18.34 0.89
CA VAL A 79 -12.61 17.11 0.78
C VAL A 79 -13.28 16.79 2.11
N MET A 80 -12.57 16.95 3.23
CA MET A 80 -13.11 16.65 4.55
C MET A 80 -14.15 17.69 5.01
N ALA A 81 -14.03 18.94 4.56
CA ALA A 81 -15.04 19.98 4.80
C ALA A 81 -16.26 19.85 3.87
N ALA A 82 -16.13 19.19 2.72
CA ALA A 82 -17.16 19.13 1.67
C ALA A 82 -18.28 18.10 1.94
N THR A 83 -18.59 17.78 3.20
CA THR A 83 -19.59 16.76 3.56
C THR A 83 -20.96 16.98 2.93
N GLY A 84 -21.43 18.25 2.89
CA GLY A 84 -22.69 18.61 2.23
C GLY A 84 -22.67 18.39 0.71
N ILE A 85 -21.56 18.72 0.06
CA ILE A 85 -21.36 18.49 -1.38
C ILE A 85 -21.35 16.99 -1.68
N ILE A 86 -20.63 16.20 -0.88
CA ILE A 86 -20.57 14.75 -1.02
C ILE A 86 -21.95 14.12 -0.86
N ALA A 87 -22.74 14.55 0.11
CA ALA A 87 -24.11 14.08 0.30
C ALA A 87 -24.96 14.36 -0.95
N VAL A 88 -24.92 15.58 -1.48
CA VAL A 88 -25.64 15.95 -2.70
C VAL A 88 -25.18 15.12 -3.91
N ILE A 89 -23.88 14.83 -4.05
CA ILE A 89 -23.40 13.93 -5.12
C ILE A 89 -24.00 12.55 -4.95
N LEU A 90 -23.94 11.96 -3.74
CA LEU A 90 -24.46 10.63 -3.45
C LEU A 90 -25.97 10.50 -3.70
N ASP A 91 -26.73 11.55 -3.46
CA ASP A 91 -28.18 11.58 -3.70
C ASP A 91 -28.54 11.66 -5.21
N ASN A 92 -27.57 12.01 -6.06
CA ASN A 92 -27.78 12.21 -7.51
C ASN A 92 -27.05 11.22 -8.39
N ILE A 93 -26.40 10.20 -7.81
CA ILE A 93 -25.75 9.12 -8.57
C ILE A 93 -26.49 7.80 -8.40
N ASP A 94 -26.18 6.85 -9.28
CA ASP A 94 -26.64 5.48 -9.15
C ASP A 94 -25.92 4.80 -7.97
N PHE A 95 -26.67 4.58 -6.90
CA PHE A 95 -26.14 4.04 -5.65
C PHE A 95 -25.72 2.57 -5.80
N GLU A 96 -26.36 1.80 -6.67
CA GLU A 96 -25.97 0.40 -6.91
C GLU A 96 -24.62 0.35 -7.61
N GLN A 97 -24.40 1.17 -8.65
CA GLN A 97 -23.09 1.26 -9.30
C GLN A 97 -22.00 1.70 -8.31
N PHE A 98 -22.29 2.72 -7.51
CA PHE A 98 -21.30 3.20 -6.54
C PHE A 98 -20.95 2.15 -5.48
N ASN A 99 -21.92 1.37 -5.01
CA ASN A 99 -21.68 0.26 -4.11
C ASN A 99 -20.85 -0.86 -4.75
N MET A 100 -21.10 -1.19 -6.01
CA MET A 100 -20.29 -2.16 -6.77
C MET A 100 -18.85 -1.67 -6.91
N ILE A 101 -18.62 -0.39 -7.18
CA ILE A 101 -17.28 0.21 -7.22
C ILE A 101 -16.59 0.09 -5.85
N ARG A 102 -17.28 0.43 -4.75
CA ARG A 102 -16.73 0.32 -3.39
C ARG A 102 -16.37 -1.12 -3.04
N GLN A 103 -17.26 -2.07 -3.34
CA GLN A 103 -16.98 -3.49 -3.12
C GLN A 103 -15.76 -3.95 -3.92
N SER A 104 -15.67 -3.56 -5.19
CA SER A 104 -14.52 -3.89 -6.04
C SER A 104 -13.20 -3.31 -5.50
N ILE A 105 -13.23 -2.10 -4.94
CA ILE A 105 -12.08 -1.50 -4.25
C ILE A 105 -11.66 -2.37 -3.06
N ASP A 106 -12.62 -2.77 -2.22
CA ASP A 106 -12.36 -3.59 -1.03
C ASP A 106 -11.76 -4.95 -1.38
N GLU A 107 -12.35 -5.62 -2.37
CA GLU A 107 -11.86 -6.91 -2.85
C GLU A 107 -10.45 -6.80 -3.45
N ARG A 108 -10.19 -5.73 -4.20
CA ARG A 108 -8.87 -5.50 -4.80
C ARG A 108 -7.80 -5.18 -3.76
N ILE A 109 -8.11 -4.33 -2.79
CA ILE A 109 -7.20 -4.04 -1.66
C ILE A 109 -6.90 -5.34 -0.90
N ALA A 110 -7.92 -6.11 -0.53
CA ALA A 110 -7.73 -7.38 0.17
C ALA A 110 -6.95 -8.43 -0.66
N PHE A 111 -7.05 -8.39 -1.98
CA PHE A 111 -6.25 -9.24 -2.85
C PHE A 111 -4.77 -8.83 -2.82
N GLU A 112 -4.47 -7.54 -2.97
CA GLU A 112 -3.09 -7.04 -2.95
C GLU A 112 -2.44 -7.24 -1.58
N GLU A 113 -3.18 -7.06 -0.48
CA GLU A 113 -2.70 -7.39 0.88
C GLU A 113 -2.27 -8.85 0.99
N ARG A 114 -3.12 -9.78 0.54
CA ARG A 114 -2.80 -11.22 0.58
C ARG A 114 -1.59 -11.56 -0.28
N LYS A 115 -1.47 -10.92 -1.44
CA LYS A 115 -0.31 -11.09 -2.33
C LYS A 115 0.97 -10.62 -1.66
N MET A 116 0.97 -9.45 -1.05
CA MET A 116 2.13 -8.92 -0.32
C MET A 116 2.56 -9.81 0.85
N ILE A 117 1.58 -10.31 1.64
CA ILE A 117 1.87 -11.26 2.72
C ILE A 117 2.49 -12.56 2.18
N ALA A 118 1.96 -13.09 1.08
CA ALA A 118 2.48 -14.31 0.46
C ALA A 118 3.90 -14.10 -0.09
N GLU A 119 4.19 -12.94 -0.69
CA GLU A 119 5.53 -12.58 -1.17
C GLU A 119 6.53 -12.46 -0.01
N GLN A 120 6.14 -11.81 1.10
CA GLN A 120 6.98 -11.74 2.30
C GLN A 120 7.28 -13.13 2.89
N GLN A 121 6.27 -13.99 2.99
CA GLN A 121 6.46 -15.35 3.50
C GLN A 121 7.37 -16.17 2.59
N SER A 122 7.25 -16.01 1.27
CA SER A 122 8.13 -16.66 0.29
C SER A 122 9.57 -16.20 0.45
N ASN A 123 9.80 -14.89 0.62
CA ASN A 123 11.14 -14.35 0.82
C ASN A 123 11.78 -14.85 2.12
N VAL A 124 11.03 -14.87 3.23
CA VAL A 124 11.51 -15.41 4.52
C VAL A 124 11.86 -16.89 4.39
N ARG A 125 11.01 -17.66 3.70
CA ARG A 125 11.28 -19.09 3.46
C ARG A 125 12.56 -19.28 2.63
N GLN A 126 12.73 -18.54 1.55
CA GLN A 126 13.92 -18.61 0.71
C GLN A 126 15.21 -18.24 1.47
N ILE A 127 15.15 -17.21 2.32
CA ILE A 127 16.27 -16.85 3.20
C ILE A 127 16.58 -18.00 4.17
N THR A 128 15.56 -18.59 4.79
CA THR A 128 15.73 -19.72 5.71
C THR A 128 16.35 -20.93 5.01
N GLU A 129 15.90 -21.26 3.80
CA GLU A 129 16.45 -22.35 2.99
C GLU A 129 17.91 -22.06 2.61
N ASN A 130 18.23 -20.83 2.18
CA ASN A 130 19.61 -20.42 1.85
C ASN A 130 20.53 -20.48 3.07
N VAL A 131 20.08 -20.03 4.24
CA VAL A 131 20.83 -20.13 5.50
C VAL A 131 21.05 -21.58 5.90
N SER A 132 20.03 -22.44 5.78
CA SER A 132 20.13 -23.87 6.08
C SER A 132 21.10 -24.59 5.16
N GLU A 133 21.07 -24.29 3.86
CA GLU A 133 22.01 -24.82 2.86
C GLU A 133 23.44 -24.35 3.13
N PHE A 134 23.61 -23.05 3.48
CA PHE A 134 24.90 -22.50 3.87
C PHE A 134 25.47 -23.22 5.12
N VAL A 135 24.67 -23.34 6.18
CA VAL A 135 25.07 -24.04 7.42
C VAL A 135 25.43 -25.51 7.12
N SER A 136 24.66 -26.18 6.27
CA SER A 136 24.93 -27.55 5.86
C SER A 136 26.23 -27.70 5.08
N LYS A 137 26.52 -26.79 4.13
CA LYS A 137 27.78 -26.78 3.36
C LYS A 137 28.99 -26.40 4.21
N MET A 138 28.80 -25.58 5.22
CA MET A 138 29.86 -25.11 6.12
C MET A 138 30.10 -26.04 7.31
N SER A 139 29.19 -26.97 7.62
CA SER A 139 29.32 -27.89 8.77
C SER A 139 30.62 -28.69 8.77
N GLY A 140 31.17 -29.02 7.59
CA GLY A 140 32.47 -29.67 7.46
C GLY A 140 33.70 -28.75 7.67
N LEU A 141 33.50 -27.41 7.68
CA LEU A 141 34.58 -26.42 7.89
C LEU A 141 34.60 -25.91 9.33
N PHE A 142 33.59 -26.26 10.13
CA PHE A 142 33.43 -25.82 11.52
C PHE A 142 33.77 -26.90 12.55
N ASP A 143 34.51 -27.92 12.18
CA ASP A 143 35.05 -28.86 13.14
C ASP A 143 35.94 -28.12 14.15
N GLY A 144 35.38 -27.76 15.31
CA GLY A 144 36.04 -27.00 16.38
C GLY A 144 35.43 -25.65 16.76
N VAL A 145 34.32 -25.25 16.15
CA VAL A 145 33.59 -24.03 16.52
C VAL A 145 32.51 -24.36 17.54
N ASP A 146 32.48 -23.62 18.64
CA ASP A 146 31.52 -23.80 19.73
C ASP A 146 30.09 -23.51 19.27
N ALA A 147 29.12 -24.31 19.69
CA ALA A 147 27.69 -24.20 19.37
C ALA A 147 27.10 -22.83 19.74
N GLU A 148 27.64 -22.18 20.78
CA GLU A 148 27.23 -20.83 21.22
C GLU A 148 27.66 -19.77 20.20
N GLN A 149 28.85 -19.86 19.62
CA GLN A 149 29.32 -18.96 18.57
C GLN A 149 28.52 -19.13 17.28
N MET A 150 28.14 -20.36 16.95
CA MET A 150 27.25 -20.66 15.82
C MET A 150 25.84 -20.05 16.02
N GLY A 151 25.29 -20.18 17.22
CA GLY A 151 23.98 -19.60 17.58
C GLY A 151 23.96 -18.08 17.46
N ASN A 152 25.02 -17.43 17.95
CA ASN A 152 25.17 -15.97 17.86
C ASN A 152 25.35 -15.49 16.42
N PHE A 153 26.07 -16.22 15.60
CA PHE A 153 26.22 -15.93 14.17
C PHE A 153 24.90 -16.05 13.43
N VAL A 154 24.15 -17.14 13.59
CA VAL A 154 22.83 -17.35 12.96
C VAL A 154 21.83 -16.28 13.40
N THR A 155 21.86 -15.89 14.68
CA THR A 155 20.98 -14.83 15.21
C THR A 155 21.31 -13.46 14.63
N SER A 156 22.60 -13.15 14.48
CA SER A 156 23.06 -11.89 13.86
C SER A 156 22.71 -11.83 12.39
N MET A 157 22.79 -12.96 11.71
CA MET A 157 22.42 -13.12 10.31
C MET A 157 20.91 -12.98 10.08
N GLY A 158 20.09 -13.55 10.96
CA GLY A 158 18.63 -13.38 10.92
C GLY A 158 18.20 -11.92 11.08
N LYS A 159 18.95 -11.13 11.85
CA LYS A 159 18.72 -9.68 11.99
C LYS A 159 19.15 -8.88 10.76
N MET A 160 20.21 -9.29 10.07
CA MET A 160 20.66 -8.65 8.83
C MET A 160 19.78 -9.00 7.65
N ALA A 161 19.21 -10.21 7.61
CA ALA A 161 18.34 -10.68 6.53
C ALA A 161 17.00 -9.93 6.43
N GLN A 162 16.58 -9.22 7.46
CA GLN A 162 15.36 -8.40 7.44
C GLN A 162 15.48 -7.15 6.56
N ASN A 163 16.68 -6.78 6.11
CA ASN A 163 16.92 -5.50 5.42
C ASN A 163 17.64 -5.58 4.05
N THR A 164 18.03 -6.74 3.53
CA THR A 164 18.80 -6.79 2.26
C THR A 164 18.68 -8.14 1.56
N GLU A 165 18.71 -8.14 0.23
CA GLU A 165 18.93 -9.35 -0.57
C GLU A 165 20.31 -9.94 -0.27
N ILE A 166 20.36 -10.97 0.55
CA ILE A 166 21.61 -11.59 0.98
C ILE A 166 21.84 -12.86 0.15
N SER A 167 22.89 -12.86 -0.68
CA SER A 167 23.36 -14.06 -1.38
C SER A 167 24.26 -14.89 -0.48
N ALA A 168 24.31 -16.21 -0.69
CA ALA A 168 25.22 -17.10 0.01
C ALA A 168 26.70 -16.69 -0.13
N GLN A 169 27.04 -15.98 -1.22
CA GLN A 169 28.40 -15.47 -1.46
C GLN A 169 28.75 -14.24 -0.59
N SER A 170 27.80 -13.31 -0.39
CA SER A 170 28.01 -12.17 0.51
C SER A 170 28.15 -12.60 1.97
N LEU A 171 27.47 -13.68 2.36
CA LEU A 171 27.56 -14.29 3.67
C LEU A 171 28.92 -14.95 3.92
N ALA A 172 29.40 -15.71 2.95
CA ALA A 172 30.73 -16.35 3.03
C ALA A 172 31.83 -15.30 3.10
N GLY A 173 31.75 -14.20 2.33
CA GLY A 173 32.69 -13.08 2.36
C GLY A 173 32.76 -12.41 3.72
N ALA A 174 31.63 -12.06 4.33
CA ALA A 174 31.56 -11.43 5.63
C ALA A 174 32.11 -12.30 6.78
N PHE A 175 31.93 -13.64 6.67
CA PHE A 175 32.47 -14.57 7.62
C PHE A 175 34.01 -14.69 7.53
N LEU A 176 34.56 -14.77 6.32
CA LEU A 176 36.00 -14.82 6.10
C LEU A 176 36.69 -13.52 6.57
N GLU A 177 36.09 -12.36 6.37
CA GLU A 177 36.59 -11.08 6.88
C GLU A 177 36.60 -11.02 8.41
N SER A 178 35.55 -11.51 9.06
CA SER A 178 35.47 -11.51 10.53
C SER A 178 36.52 -12.41 11.19
N ARG A 179 37.04 -13.41 10.49
CA ARG A 179 38.06 -14.32 10.94
C ARG A 179 39.48 -13.75 10.79
N ASN A 180 39.71 -12.94 9.74
CA ASN A 180 41.00 -12.31 9.49
C ASN A 180 41.30 -11.07 10.39
N THR A 181 40.31 -10.56 11.12
CA THR A 181 40.43 -9.38 12.00
C THR A 181 40.85 -9.76 13.41
N LYS A 182 41.16 -11.03 13.70
CA LYS A 182 41.56 -11.56 15.01
C LYS A 182 42.97 -12.12 15.06
N GLU A 183 43.85 -11.81 14.10
CA GLU A 183 45.29 -11.87 14.20
C GLU A 183 45.83 -10.41 14.32
#